data_649b5d3d09ff0c9e36ae296eff08381b
#
_entry.id   649b5d3d09ff0c9e36ae296eff08381b
#
_cell.length_a   1.000
_cell.length_b   1.000
_cell.length_c   1.000
_cell.angle_alpha   90.00
_cell.angle_beta   90.00
_cell.angle_gamma   90.00
#
_symmetry.space_group_name_H-M   'P 1'
#
loop_
_entity.id
_entity.type
_entity.pdbx_description
1 polymer ?
#
loop_
_entity_poly.entity_id
_entity_poly.type
_entity_poly.pdbx_seq_one_letter_code
_entity_poly.pdbx_strand_id
1 'polypeptide(L)'
;MEKGYALTSKKYRSVYEIVATETPGIIKHMKKILRYSQKDGECLEQERDVWELDKFEFPLRSNPIKNVKTINFKGISQITIRKEVKTVIFMHLKYMAIGSIMAEMVATKRFCRYLALRYPKIISLLDLTRDIMESYLIYLQTEAKERKNYRSDLYGLRRVIEDVGNHYDRQDIKNLFISTDFPSTPRYLFKFYSDETIKKLNENIFQMDEQIARALILHQLLGTRISDTLTLKTDCLSIRENRYFIRIEQVKSITFEKAISDEIAQLIIKSIDYTEEHYGKTKYIFVKKEDPLRPFQYSMLQHRVMQMIRKNDIRDENGELLNFGTHTFRHCYGKKLTEMHIDDWMIARLLGHKTLQSVHHYRKIGNKIMADETRAVREKIDMILMDVVKEWDGYEI
;
A
#
# COMPACT_ATOMS: atom_id res chain seq x y z
N MET A 1 39.74 -32.53 5.09
CA MET A 1 38.46 -31.95 5.64
C MET A 1 37.89 -31.02 4.59
N GLU A 2 37.01 -31.53 3.76
CA GLU A 2 36.27 -30.72 2.80
C GLU A 2 35.28 -29.84 3.55
N LYS A 3 35.50 -28.53 3.55
CA LYS A 3 34.50 -27.57 4.02
C LYS A 3 33.43 -27.50 2.96
N GLY A 4 32.40 -28.32 3.10
CA GLY A 4 31.20 -28.20 2.31
C GLY A 4 30.56 -26.82 2.53
N TYR A 5 30.55 -26.00 1.50
CA TYR A 5 29.84 -24.74 1.53
C TYR A 5 28.32 -25.02 1.60
N ALA A 6 27.66 -24.54 2.61
CA ALA A 6 26.23 -24.67 2.71
C ALA A 6 25.55 -23.97 1.50
N LEU A 7 24.74 -24.70 0.74
CA LEU A 7 24.00 -24.18 -0.43
C LEU A 7 22.92 -23.18 -0.05
N THR A 8 22.61 -23.06 1.24
CA THR A 8 21.61 -22.16 1.78
C THR A 8 22.10 -21.50 3.07
N SER A 9 21.73 -20.26 3.29
CA SER A 9 21.94 -19.54 4.56
C SER A 9 20.60 -19.26 5.25
N LYS A 10 20.58 -19.39 6.57
CA LYS A 10 19.42 -18.98 7.37
C LYS A 10 19.45 -17.47 7.58
N LYS A 11 18.35 -16.79 7.33
CA LYS A 11 18.21 -15.36 7.55
C LYS A 11 16.86 -15.05 8.22
N TYR A 12 16.91 -14.31 9.32
CA TYR A 12 15.68 -13.82 9.97
C TYR A 12 15.06 -12.71 9.15
N ARG A 13 13.79 -12.86 8.77
CA ARG A 13 13.08 -11.89 7.91
C ARG A 13 12.07 -11.00 8.64
N SER A 14 11.74 -11.33 9.88
CA SER A 14 10.77 -10.55 10.66
C SER A 14 11.05 -10.62 12.16
N VAL A 15 10.31 -9.80 12.90
CA VAL A 15 10.28 -9.77 14.38
C VAL A 15 9.83 -11.09 14.99
N TYR A 16 9.07 -11.88 14.25
CA TYR A 16 8.44 -13.14 14.71
C TYR A 16 9.33 -14.36 14.45
N GLU A 17 10.64 -14.21 14.46
CA GLU A 17 11.61 -15.32 14.32
C GLU A 17 11.36 -16.23 13.10
N ILE A 18 10.78 -15.72 12.01
CA ILE A 18 10.62 -16.50 10.80
C ILE A 18 11.99 -16.69 10.16
N VAL A 19 12.53 -17.88 10.30
CA VAL A 19 13.78 -18.28 9.65
C VAL A 19 13.49 -18.64 8.21
N ALA A 20 13.92 -17.79 7.26
CA ALA A 20 13.89 -18.11 5.84
C ALA A 20 15.23 -18.65 5.38
N THR A 21 15.21 -19.75 4.64
CA THR A 21 16.39 -20.28 3.96
C THR A 21 16.65 -19.48 2.68
N GLU A 22 17.79 -18.82 2.58
CA GLU A 22 18.16 -18.04 1.40
C GLU A 22 19.38 -18.65 0.71
N THR A 23 19.44 -18.51 -0.62
CA THR A 23 20.62 -18.87 -1.39
C THR A 23 21.79 -17.96 -0.99
N PRO A 24 22.97 -18.50 -0.64
CA PRO A 24 24.17 -17.72 -0.33
C PRO A 24 24.48 -16.64 -1.36
N GLY A 25 25.03 -15.51 -0.91
CA GLY A 25 25.34 -14.36 -1.77
C GLY A 25 26.24 -14.71 -2.96
N ILE A 26 27.20 -15.58 -2.75
CA ILE A 26 28.11 -16.05 -3.80
C ILE A 26 27.39 -16.79 -4.92
N ILE A 27 26.43 -17.67 -4.56
CA ILE A 27 25.61 -18.39 -5.55
C ILE A 27 24.69 -17.41 -6.32
N LYS A 28 24.14 -16.39 -5.61
CA LYS A 28 23.38 -15.32 -6.26
C LYS A 28 24.25 -14.55 -7.26
N HIS A 29 25.49 -14.27 -6.89
CA HIS A 29 26.45 -13.56 -7.74
C HIS A 29 26.88 -14.40 -8.94
N MET A 30 27.23 -15.67 -8.75
CA MET A 30 27.57 -16.61 -9.83
C MET A 30 26.37 -16.77 -10.81
N LYS A 31 25.16 -16.92 -10.32
CA LYS A 31 23.96 -16.94 -11.18
C LYS A 31 23.78 -15.64 -11.97
N LYS A 32 24.19 -14.51 -11.41
CA LYS A 32 24.16 -13.22 -12.11
C LYS A 32 25.20 -13.18 -13.22
N ILE A 33 26.43 -13.62 -12.96
CA ILE A 33 27.51 -13.71 -13.97
C ILE A 33 27.09 -14.65 -15.10
N LEU A 34 26.59 -15.85 -14.79
CA LEU A 34 26.12 -16.80 -15.80
C LEU A 34 24.99 -16.23 -16.67
N ARG A 35 24.12 -15.40 -16.13
CA ARG A 35 23.09 -14.70 -16.92
C ARG A 35 23.69 -13.66 -17.87
N TYR A 36 24.77 -12.99 -17.50
CA TYR A 36 25.45 -12.03 -18.37
C TYR A 36 26.32 -12.72 -19.43
N SER A 37 26.88 -13.92 -19.13
CA SER A 37 27.71 -14.68 -20.09
C SER A 37 26.89 -15.49 -21.10
N GLN A 38 25.64 -15.83 -20.76
CA GLN A 38 24.71 -16.37 -21.74
C GLN A 38 24.26 -15.19 -22.61
N LYS A 39 24.89 -15.00 -23.76
CA LYS A 39 24.34 -14.17 -24.84
C LYS A 39 22.98 -14.75 -25.17
N ASP A 40 21.93 -14.10 -24.64
CA ASP A 40 20.57 -14.37 -25.03
C ASP A 40 20.50 -14.09 -26.54
N GLY A 41 20.44 -15.12 -27.36
CA GLY A 41 20.04 -14.97 -28.74
C GLY A 41 18.71 -14.22 -28.80
N GLU A 42 18.34 -13.66 -29.90
CA GLU A 42 17.22 -12.76 -30.25
C GLU A 42 15.83 -12.99 -29.62
N CYS A 43 15.77 -13.51 -28.38
CA CYS A 43 14.53 -13.77 -27.66
C CYS A 43 13.95 -12.45 -27.14
N LEU A 44 12.76 -12.10 -27.58
CA LEU A 44 12.04 -10.92 -27.12
C LEU A 44 11.84 -10.99 -25.61
N GLU A 45 11.92 -9.84 -24.90
CA GLU A 45 11.75 -9.78 -23.45
C GLU A 45 10.43 -10.41 -22.98
N GLN A 46 9.35 -10.26 -23.75
CA GLN A 46 8.03 -10.82 -23.46
C GLN A 46 7.98 -12.37 -23.52
N GLU A 47 8.93 -13.02 -24.16
CA GLU A 47 9.02 -14.48 -24.24
C GLU A 47 9.75 -15.10 -23.05
N ARG A 48 10.55 -14.31 -22.34
CA ARG A 48 11.32 -14.76 -21.16
C ARG A 48 10.40 -15.08 -19.99
N ASP A 49 10.85 -15.96 -19.12
CA ASP A 49 10.10 -16.30 -17.88
C ASP A 49 10.30 -15.27 -16.75
N VAL A 50 11.25 -14.37 -16.90
CA VAL A 50 11.47 -13.24 -16.00
C VAL A 50 11.69 -12.01 -16.86
N TRP A 51 10.74 -11.10 -16.82
CA TRP A 51 10.81 -9.84 -17.55
C TRP A 51 11.58 -8.80 -16.76
N GLU A 52 12.51 -8.11 -17.40
CA GLU A 52 13.18 -6.92 -16.88
C GLU A 52 12.40 -5.70 -17.38
N LEU A 53 11.79 -4.95 -16.45
CA LEU A 53 10.84 -3.90 -16.79
C LEU A 53 11.47 -2.69 -17.48
N ASP A 54 12.77 -2.49 -17.34
CA ASP A 54 13.53 -1.43 -18.00
C ASP A 54 13.84 -1.73 -19.49
N LYS A 55 13.61 -2.97 -19.94
CA LYS A 55 13.78 -3.36 -21.36
C LYS A 55 12.54 -3.11 -22.23
N PHE A 56 11.42 -2.68 -21.61
CA PHE A 56 10.22 -2.33 -22.37
C PHE A 56 10.29 -0.88 -22.84
N GLU A 57 10.09 -0.64 -24.14
CA GLU A 57 10.22 0.67 -24.79
C GLU A 57 9.05 1.63 -24.51
N PHE A 58 7.96 1.16 -23.91
CA PHE A 58 6.81 2.00 -23.57
C PHE A 58 6.81 2.42 -22.10
N PRO A 59 6.20 3.58 -21.78
CA PRO A 59 6.20 4.11 -20.42
C PRO A 59 5.41 3.24 -19.47
N LEU A 60 6.06 2.78 -18.40
CA LEU A 60 5.43 1.95 -17.36
C LEU A 60 4.92 2.81 -16.20
N ARG A 61 3.70 2.53 -15.75
CA ARG A 61 3.10 3.20 -14.59
C ARG A 61 3.66 2.63 -13.28
N SER A 62 4.86 3.08 -12.93
CA SER A 62 5.56 2.66 -11.71
C SER A 62 5.33 3.62 -10.55
N ASN A 63 5.40 3.09 -9.32
CA ASN A 63 5.47 3.92 -8.13
C ASN A 63 6.95 4.16 -7.78
N PRO A 64 7.45 5.41 -7.82
CA PRO A 64 8.88 5.71 -7.63
C PRO A 64 9.46 5.22 -6.30
N ILE A 65 8.64 5.14 -5.23
CA ILE A 65 9.09 4.65 -3.92
C ILE A 65 9.12 3.11 -3.81
N LYS A 66 8.68 2.39 -4.87
CA LYS A 66 8.72 0.93 -4.95
C LYS A 66 9.70 0.52 -6.04
N ASN A 67 10.69 -0.27 -5.66
CA ASN A 67 11.68 -0.75 -6.60
C ASN A 67 11.26 -2.11 -7.17
N VAL A 68 10.26 -2.14 -8.04
CA VAL A 68 9.90 -3.34 -8.81
C VAL A 68 10.65 -3.30 -10.13
N LYS A 69 11.62 -4.18 -10.30
CA LYS A 69 12.47 -4.25 -11.51
C LYS A 69 12.06 -5.37 -12.46
N THR A 70 11.41 -6.40 -11.93
CA THR A 70 11.11 -7.60 -12.72
C THR A 70 9.74 -8.16 -12.45
N ILE A 71 9.15 -8.80 -13.48
CA ILE A 71 7.98 -9.67 -13.32
C ILE A 71 8.46 -11.10 -13.58
N ASN A 72 8.20 -12.01 -12.64
CA ASN A 72 8.68 -13.38 -12.70
C ASN A 72 7.49 -14.35 -12.89
N PHE A 73 7.50 -15.14 -13.95
CA PHE A 73 6.44 -16.12 -14.29
C PHE A 73 6.80 -17.56 -13.88
N LYS A 74 8.03 -17.85 -13.43
CA LYS A 74 8.49 -19.20 -13.08
C LYS A 74 7.67 -19.92 -12.00
N GLY A 75 6.86 -19.17 -11.24
CA GLY A 75 5.93 -19.73 -10.27
C GLY A 75 4.66 -20.36 -10.86
N ILE A 76 4.48 -20.30 -12.19
CA ILE A 76 3.43 -20.95 -12.94
C ILE A 76 4.07 -22.16 -13.62
N SER A 77 3.79 -23.38 -13.15
CA SER A 77 4.43 -24.62 -13.64
C SER A 77 3.92 -25.04 -15.02
N GLN A 78 2.61 -24.84 -15.28
CA GLN A 78 1.96 -25.20 -16.54
C GLN A 78 2.43 -24.24 -17.66
N ILE A 79 3.07 -24.79 -18.68
CA ILE A 79 3.73 -24.00 -19.74
C ILE A 79 2.71 -23.20 -20.55
N THR A 80 1.57 -23.81 -20.92
CA THR A 80 0.51 -23.16 -21.70
C THR A 80 -0.12 -22.02 -20.89
N ILE A 81 -0.52 -22.27 -19.65
CA ILE A 81 -1.05 -21.23 -18.73
C ILE A 81 -0.05 -20.09 -18.59
N ARG A 82 1.25 -20.40 -18.48
CA ARG A 82 2.30 -19.36 -18.38
C ARG A 82 2.34 -18.47 -19.62
N LYS A 83 2.18 -19.03 -20.82
CA LYS A 83 2.10 -18.27 -22.07
C LYS A 83 0.86 -17.39 -22.13
N GLU A 84 -0.31 -17.93 -21.80
CA GLU A 84 -1.58 -17.20 -21.75
C GLU A 84 -1.49 -16.01 -20.77
N VAL A 85 -0.98 -16.26 -19.56
CA VAL A 85 -0.78 -15.22 -18.56
C VAL A 85 0.23 -14.16 -19.02
N LYS A 86 1.34 -14.54 -19.67
CA LYS A 86 2.29 -13.58 -20.24
C LYS A 86 1.62 -12.65 -21.25
N THR A 87 0.80 -13.19 -22.14
CA THR A 87 0.05 -12.41 -23.15
C THR A 87 -0.81 -11.33 -22.48
N VAL A 88 -1.61 -11.72 -21.49
CA VAL A 88 -2.48 -10.78 -20.77
C VAL A 88 -1.68 -9.77 -19.95
N ILE A 89 -0.68 -10.19 -19.22
CA ILE A 89 0.17 -9.29 -18.43
C ILE A 89 0.91 -8.30 -19.31
N PHE A 90 1.33 -8.69 -20.51
CA PHE A 90 1.92 -7.76 -21.48
C PHE A 90 0.92 -6.68 -21.93
N MET A 91 -0.33 -7.04 -22.17
CA MET A 91 -1.37 -6.05 -22.43
C MET A 91 -1.60 -5.12 -21.24
N HIS A 92 -1.67 -5.68 -20.01
CA HIS A 92 -1.85 -4.90 -18.78
C HIS A 92 -0.72 -3.91 -18.52
N LEU A 93 0.53 -4.23 -18.89
CA LEU A 93 1.67 -3.32 -18.74
C LEU A 93 1.48 -1.98 -19.48
N LYS A 94 0.71 -1.97 -20.55
CA LYS A 94 0.47 -0.76 -21.36
C LYS A 94 -0.44 0.27 -20.67
N TYR A 95 -1.34 -0.18 -19.77
CA TYR A 95 -2.34 0.72 -19.16
C TYR A 95 -2.48 0.60 -17.64
N MET A 96 -2.00 -0.48 -17.03
CA MET A 96 -2.12 -0.70 -15.59
C MET A 96 -0.87 -0.28 -14.82
N ALA A 97 -1.05 0.05 -13.54
CA ALA A 97 0.07 0.28 -12.65
C ALA A 97 0.77 -1.04 -12.29
N ILE A 98 2.10 -1.05 -12.30
CA ILE A 98 2.93 -2.24 -11.97
C ILE A 98 2.52 -2.86 -10.63
N GLY A 99 2.15 -2.05 -9.64
CA GLY A 99 1.71 -2.57 -8.34
C GLY A 99 0.44 -3.41 -8.41
N SER A 100 -0.49 -3.09 -9.32
CA SER A 100 -1.71 -3.88 -9.58
C SER A 100 -1.37 -5.19 -10.31
N ILE A 101 -0.52 -5.11 -11.32
CA ILE A 101 -0.03 -6.29 -12.05
C ILE A 101 0.70 -7.26 -11.12
N MET A 102 1.51 -6.76 -10.18
CA MET A 102 2.16 -7.62 -9.19
C MET A 102 1.16 -8.32 -8.27
N ALA A 103 0.05 -7.66 -7.91
CA ALA A 103 -1.03 -8.28 -7.14
C ALA A 103 -1.75 -9.37 -7.95
N GLU A 104 -2.05 -9.10 -9.23
CA GLU A 104 -2.59 -10.10 -10.16
C GLU A 104 -1.67 -11.32 -10.30
N MET A 105 -0.37 -11.09 -10.47
CA MET A 105 0.62 -12.17 -10.56
C MET A 105 0.69 -13.03 -9.29
N VAL A 106 0.52 -12.43 -8.11
CA VAL A 106 0.47 -13.19 -6.84
C VAL A 106 -0.78 -14.06 -6.79
N ALA A 107 -1.94 -13.52 -7.14
CA ALA A 107 -3.21 -14.23 -7.17
C ALA A 107 -3.18 -15.38 -8.21
N THR A 108 -2.75 -15.08 -9.43
CA THR A 108 -2.65 -16.07 -10.52
C THR A 108 -1.69 -17.21 -10.18
N LYS A 109 -0.51 -16.92 -9.62
CA LYS A 109 0.44 -17.97 -9.19
C LYS A 109 -0.13 -18.88 -8.11
N ARG A 110 -0.93 -18.32 -7.18
CA ARG A 110 -1.60 -19.12 -6.15
C ARG A 110 -2.63 -20.06 -6.78
N PHE A 111 -3.44 -19.53 -7.68
CA PHE A 111 -4.42 -20.33 -8.41
C PHE A 111 -3.76 -21.42 -9.27
N CYS A 112 -2.72 -21.09 -10.03
CA CYS A 112 -1.98 -22.08 -10.83
C CYS A 112 -1.34 -23.19 -9.97
N ARG A 113 -0.87 -22.84 -8.75
CA ARG A 113 -0.39 -23.84 -7.80
C ARG A 113 -1.51 -24.76 -7.32
N TYR A 114 -2.67 -24.21 -7.01
CA TYR A 114 -3.86 -24.99 -6.69
C TYR A 114 -4.25 -25.95 -7.83
N LEU A 115 -4.31 -25.46 -9.08
CA LEU A 115 -4.58 -26.28 -10.25
C LEU A 115 -3.54 -27.41 -10.41
N ALA A 116 -2.27 -27.11 -10.28
CA ALA A 116 -1.21 -28.11 -10.39
C ALA A 116 -1.35 -29.26 -9.36
N LEU A 117 -1.86 -28.95 -8.16
CA LEU A 117 -2.04 -29.93 -7.09
C LEU A 117 -3.35 -30.72 -7.21
N ARG A 118 -4.46 -30.04 -7.51
CA ARG A 118 -5.80 -30.64 -7.47
C ARG A 118 -6.32 -31.08 -8.86
N TYR A 119 -5.88 -30.38 -9.90
CA TYR A 119 -6.32 -30.55 -11.28
C TYR A 119 -5.14 -30.62 -12.27
N PRO A 120 -4.21 -31.59 -12.12
CA PRO A 120 -2.97 -31.64 -12.94
C PRO A 120 -3.22 -31.81 -14.44
N LYS A 121 -4.42 -32.25 -14.83
CA LYS A 121 -4.83 -32.37 -16.25
C LYS A 121 -5.18 -31.02 -16.88
N ILE A 122 -5.44 -29.98 -16.09
CA ILE A 122 -5.71 -28.63 -16.60
C ILE A 122 -4.37 -27.98 -16.97
N ILE A 123 -4.13 -27.84 -18.25
CA ILE A 123 -2.88 -27.28 -18.81
C ILE A 123 -3.07 -25.90 -19.42
N SER A 124 -4.31 -25.46 -19.66
CA SER A 124 -4.70 -24.15 -20.18
C SER A 124 -5.78 -23.50 -19.30
N LEU A 125 -5.78 -22.17 -19.19
CA LEU A 125 -6.87 -21.41 -18.56
C LEU A 125 -8.17 -21.50 -19.38
N LEU A 126 -8.08 -21.88 -20.65
CA LEU A 126 -9.25 -22.10 -21.51
C LEU A 126 -9.99 -23.42 -21.21
N ASP A 127 -9.39 -24.30 -20.42
CA ASP A 127 -10.00 -25.56 -19.95
C ASP A 127 -10.74 -25.42 -18.63
N LEU A 128 -10.77 -24.20 -18.06
CA LEU A 128 -11.43 -23.93 -16.79
C LEU A 128 -12.95 -24.07 -16.92
N THR A 129 -13.55 -24.69 -15.91
CA THR A 129 -15.01 -24.79 -15.76
C THR A 129 -15.46 -24.09 -14.49
N ARG A 130 -16.75 -23.82 -14.40
CA ARG A 130 -17.36 -23.26 -13.19
C ARG A 130 -17.10 -24.13 -11.95
N ASP A 131 -17.19 -25.45 -12.07
CA ASP A 131 -16.96 -26.39 -10.96
C ASP A 131 -15.54 -26.28 -10.39
N ILE A 132 -14.53 -26.08 -11.25
CA ILE A 132 -13.15 -25.86 -10.82
C ILE A 132 -13.04 -24.54 -10.04
N MET A 133 -13.73 -23.50 -10.49
CA MET A 133 -13.74 -22.21 -9.79
C MET A 133 -14.44 -22.31 -8.44
N GLU A 134 -15.57 -23.01 -8.34
CA GLU A 134 -16.26 -23.24 -7.07
C GLU A 134 -15.40 -24.05 -6.10
N SER A 135 -14.74 -25.08 -6.58
CA SER A 135 -13.78 -25.86 -5.77
C SER A 135 -12.63 -24.99 -5.25
N TYR A 136 -12.13 -24.03 -6.06
CA TYR A 136 -11.10 -23.10 -5.62
C TYR A 136 -11.62 -22.11 -4.58
N LEU A 137 -12.85 -21.62 -4.71
CA LEU A 137 -13.48 -20.75 -3.73
C LEU A 137 -13.66 -21.46 -2.38
N ILE A 138 -14.10 -22.72 -2.39
CA ILE A 138 -14.19 -23.56 -1.20
C ILE A 138 -12.81 -23.73 -0.56
N TYR A 139 -11.77 -24.04 -1.36
CA TYR A 139 -10.39 -24.13 -0.89
C TYR A 139 -9.92 -22.86 -0.19
N LEU A 140 -10.22 -21.69 -0.76
CA LEU A 140 -9.86 -20.40 -0.17
C LEU A 140 -10.55 -20.15 1.18
N GLN A 141 -11.75 -20.66 1.36
CA GLN A 141 -12.54 -20.49 2.59
C GLN A 141 -12.13 -21.48 3.68
N THR A 142 -11.77 -22.69 3.32
CA THR A 142 -11.59 -23.81 4.26
C THR A 142 -10.13 -24.14 4.55
N GLU A 143 -9.29 -24.20 3.53
CA GLU A 143 -7.91 -24.70 3.65
C GLU A 143 -6.86 -23.61 3.63
N ALA A 144 -7.09 -22.51 2.89
CA ALA A 144 -6.11 -21.41 2.73
C ALA A 144 -6.10 -20.46 3.94
N LYS A 145 -5.81 -20.99 5.13
CA LYS A 145 -5.88 -20.27 6.43
C LYS A 145 -4.94 -19.06 6.56
N GLU A 146 -3.98 -18.91 5.66
CA GLU A 146 -2.96 -17.84 5.73
C GLU A 146 -3.50 -16.43 5.49
N ARG A 147 -4.71 -16.28 4.94
CA ARG A 147 -5.29 -14.98 4.63
C ARG A 147 -6.75 -14.87 5.06
N LYS A 148 -6.98 -13.92 5.98
CA LYS A 148 -8.34 -13.55 6.41
C LYS A 148 -9.18 -12.86 5.33
N ASN A 149 -8.54 -12.32 4.27
CA ASN A 149 -9.23 -11.60 3.19
C ASN A 149 -8.57 -11.90 1.83
N TYR A 150 -9.25 -12.65 0.99
CA TYR A 150 -8.83 -13.01 -0.37
C TYR A 150 -9.59 -12.24 -1.48
N ARG A 151 -10.45 -11.27 -1.09
CA ARG A 151 -11.27 -10.50 -2.04
C ARG A 151 -10.43 -9.85 -3.14
N SER A 152 -9.35 -9.14 -2.78
CA SER A 152 -8.46 -8.49 -3.75
C SER A 152 -7.75 -9.48 -4.67
N ASP A 153 -7.42 -10.67 -4.16
CA ASP A 153 -6.81 -11.73 -4.95
C ASP A 153 -7.81 -12.25 -6.00
N LEU A 154 -9.08 -12.45 -5.61
CA LEU A 154 -10.12 -12.87 -6.55
C LEU A 154 -10.37 -11.84 -7.65
N TYR A 155 -10.40 -10.54 -7.33
CA TYR A 155 -10.53 -9.50 -8.36
C TYR A 155 -9.33 -9.48 -9.33
N GLY A 156 -8.12 -9.69 -8.81
CA GLY A 156 -6.92 -9.78 -9.65
C GLY A 156 -6.95 -11.02 -10.54
N LEU A 157 -7.31 -12.18 -10.00
CA LEU A 157 -7.44 -13.43 -10.73
C LEU A 157 -8.54 -13.35 -11.80
N ARG A 158 -9.72 -12.84 -11.41
CA ARG A 158 -10.85 -12.63 -12.33
C ARG A 158 -10.41 -11.84 -13.56
N ARG A 159 -9.75 -10.70 -13.36
CA ARG A 159 -9.31 -9.87 -14.48
C ARG A 159 -8.38 -10.62 -15.43
N VAL A 160 -7.41 -11.37 -14.89
CA VAL A 160 -6.50 -12.16 -15.73
C VAL A 160 -7.26 -13.22 -16.52
N ILE A 161 -8.19 -13.96 -15.90
CA ILE A 161 -8.96 -15.01 -16.56
C ILE A 161 -9.91 -14.41 -17.61
N GLU A 162 -10.64 -13.34 -17.26
CA GLU A 162 -11.54 -12.65 -18.19
C GLU A 162 -10.77 -12.11 -19.42
N ASP A 163 -9.57 -11.56 -19.20
CA ASP A 163 -8.76 -11.03 -20.30
C ASP A 163 -8.08 -12.12 -21.13
N VAL A 164 -7.82 -13.30 -20.56
CA VAL A 164 -7.50 -14.51 -21.36
C VAL A 164 -8.70 -14.88 -22.21
N GLY A 165 -9.90 -14.97 -21.65
CA GLY A 165 -11.13 -15.23 -22.39
C GLY A 165 -11.38 -14.20 -23.51
N ASN A 166 -11.12 -12.92 -23.23
CA ASN A 166 -11.20 -11.85 -24.23
C ASN A 166 -10.20 -12.02 -25.36
N HIS A 167 -8.95 -12.37 -25.05
CA HIS A 167 -7.90 -12.53 -26.05
C HIS A 167 -8.16 -13.70 -27.00
N TYR A 168 -8.73 -14.78 -26.50
CA TYR A 168 -9.02 -16.00 -27.28
C TYR A 168 -10.49 -16.11 -27.72
N ASP A 169 -11.28 -15.06 -27.55
CA ASP A 169 -12.72 -14.98 -27.87
C ASP A 169 -13.57 -16.12 -27.27
N ARG A 170 -13.31 -16.46 -26.01
CA ARG A 170 -13.99 -17.53 -25.26
C ARG A 170 -14.94 -16.90 -24.23
N GLN A 171 -16.24 -16.83 -24.57
CA GLN A 171 -17.28 -16.23 -23.72
C GLN A 171 -17.55 -17.03 -22.45
N ASP A 172 -17.40 -18.35 -22.49
CA ASP A 172 -17.52 -19.24 -21.36
C ASP A 172 -16.48 -18.94 -20.26
N ILE A 173 -15.24 -18.60 -20.64
CA ILE A 173 -14.17 -18.21 -19.73
C ILE A 173 -14.41 -16.83 -19.12
N LYS A 174 -14.97 -15.89 -19.89
CA LYS A 174 -15.35 -14.56 -19.37
C LYS A 174 -16.37 -14.63 -18.25
N ASN A 175 -17.29 -15.58 -18.29
CA ASN A 175 -18.43 -15.67 -17.38
C ASN A 175 -18.21 -16.67 -16.23
N LEU A 176 -16.96 -17.10 -16.00
CA LEU A 176 -16.64 -18.05 -14.92
C LEU A 176 -16.91 -17.49 -13.51
N PHE A 177 -16.77 -16.18 -13.33
CA PHE A 177 -17.02 -15.51 -12.04
C PHE A 177 -18.40 -14.89 -12.00
N ILE A 178 -19.10 -15.08 -10.88
CA ILE A 178 -20.36 -14.43 -10.57
C ILE A 178 -20.22 -13.47 -9.38
N SER A 179 -21.16 -12.57 -9.19
CA SER A 179 -21.08 -11.52 -8.16
C SER A 179 -20.99 -12.08 -6.73
N THR A 180 -21.62 -13.23 -6.49
CA THR A 180 -21.63 -13.90 -5.17
C THR A 180 -20.31 -14.57 -4.80
N ASP A 181 -19.40 -14.76 -5.74
CA ASP A 181 -18.06 -15.32 -5.48
C ASP A 181 -17.19 -14.41 -4.60
N PHE A 182 -17.51 -13.12 -4.60
CA PHE A 182 -16.69 -12.12 -3.93
C PHE A 182 -17.18 -11.90 -2.50
N PRO A 183 -16.33 -12.15 -1.49
CA PRO A 183 -16.71 -11.87 -0.11
C PRO A 183 -17.09 -10.40 0.07
N SER A 184 -18.01 -10.14 0.98
CA SER A 184 -18.39 -8.77 1.33
C SER A 184 -17.18 -7.92 1.70
N THR A 185 -17.27 -6.63 1.45
CA THR A 185 -16.19 -5.71 1.88
C THR A 185 -16.17 -5.67 3.41
N PRO A 186 -15.05 -6.05 4.05
CA PRO A 186 -14.96 -5.95 5.49
C PRO A 186 -15.18 -4.49 5.91
N ARG A 187 -15.93 -4.28 6.99
CA ARG A 187 -16.04 -2.96 7.61
C ARG A 187 -14.73 -2.67 8.31
N TYR A 188 -13.85 -1.91 7.68
CA TYR A 188 -12.63 -1.45 8.33
C TYR A 188 -12.95 -0.32 9.30
N LEU A 189 -12.64 -0.52 10.56
CA LEU A 189 -12.48 0.58 11.49
C LEU A 189 -11.10 1.20 11.20
N PHE A 190 -11.05 2.48 10.92
CA PHE A 190 -9.78 3.17 10.78
C PHE A 190 -9.03 3.12 12.12
N LYS A 191 -7.74 2.79 12.03
CA LYS A 191 -6.84 2.89 13.17
C LYS A 191 -6.33 4.32 13.25
N PHE A 192 -6.30 4.85 14.47
CA PHE A 192 -5.72 6.14 14.80
C PHE A 192 -4.64 5.91 15.85
N TYR A 193 -3.70 6.82 15.89
CA TYR A 193 -2.83 6.96 17.06
C TYR A 193 -3.45 7.98 18.00
N SER A 194 -3.41 7.73 19.32
CA SER A 194 -3.73 8.75 20.32
C SER A 194 -2.69 9.88 20.27
N ASP A 195 -3.04 11.02 20.80
CA ASP A 195 -2.11 12.16 20.86
C ASP A 195 -0.86 11.82 21.71
N GLU A 196 -1.03 11.00 22.76
CA GLU A 196 0.09 10.49 23.57
C GLU A 196 1.01 9.58 22.74
N THR A 197 0.45 8.67 21.95
CA THR A 197 1.23 7.80 21.05
C THR A 197 1.97 8.62 20.00
N ILE A 198 1.32 9.63 19.41
CA ILE A 198 1.96 10.54 18.44
C ILE A 198 3.11 11.30 19.09
N LYS A 199 2.92 11.81 20.31
CA LYS A 199 3.95 12.53 21.06
C LYS A 199 5.17 11.64 21.31
N LYS A 200 4.99 10.46 21.90
CA LYS A 200 6.05 9.47 22.13
C LYS A 200 6.78 9.11 20.82
N LEU A 201 6.03 8.91 19.74
CA LEU A 201 6.59 8.58 18.45
C LEU A 201 7.45 9.72 17.89
N ASN A 202 6.98 10.97 17.97
CA ASN A 202 7.69 12.15 17.48
C ASN A 202 8.96 12.45 18.27
N GLU A 203 8.95 12.31 19.59
CA GLU A 203 10.15 12.44 20.43
C GLU A 203 11.29 11.52 19.96
N ASN A 204 10.92 10.31 19.51
CA ASN A 204 11.88 9.34 18.99
C ASN A 204 12.22 9.55 17.50
N ILE A 205 11.27 10.05 16.71
CA ILE A 205 11.50 10.40 15.30
C ILE A 205 12.55 11.50 15.19
N PHE A 206 12.56 12.50 16.06
CA PHE A 206 13.55 13.57 16.07
C PHE A 206 14.99 13.09 16.34
N GLN A 207 15.16 11.90 16.90
CA GLN A 207 16.47 11.26 17.12
C GLN A 207 16.95 10.40 15.93
N MET A 208 16.12 10.25 14.90
CA MET A 208 16.47 9.50 13.69
C MET A 208 17.35 10.31 12.75
N ASP A 209 17.77 9.67 11.66
CA ASP A 209 18.37 10.38 10.52
C ASP A 209 17.50 11.57 10.10
N GLU A 210 18.12 12.71 9.88
CA GLU A 210 17.46 14.00 9.70
C GLU A 210 16.48 13.99 8.53
N GLN A 211 16.85 13.38 7.40
CA GLN A 211 15.98 13.25 6.24
C GLN A 211 14.75 12.38 6.52
N ILE A 212 14.92 11.29 7.27
CA ILE A 212 13.83 10.41 7.68
C ILE A 212 12.90 11.15 8.64
N ALA A 213 13.46 11.86 9.62
CA ALA A 213 12.68 12.64 10.59
C ALA A 213 11.85 13.72 9.88
N ARG A 214 12.46 14.52 9.00
CA ARG A 214 11.77 15.57 8.22
C ARG A 214 10.67 14.98 7.33
N ALA A 215 10.93 13.86 6.65
CA ALA A 215 9.93 13.19 5.81
C ALA A 215 8.72 12.75 6.63
N LEU A 216 8.91 12.18 7.82
CA LEU A 216 7.83 11.71 8.69
C LEU A 216 7.05 12.87 9.31
N ILE A 217 7.70 13.94 9.73
CA ILE A 217 7.04 15.13 10.27
C ILE A 217 6.22 15.83 9.17
N LEU A 218 6.80 16.05 7.99
CA LEU A 218 6.06 16.61 6.86
C LEU A 218 4.89 15.71 6.44
N HIS A 219 5.05 14.39 6.50
CA HIS A 219 3.97 13.46 6.23
C HIS A 219 2.77 13.64 7.18
N GLN A 220 3.04 13.86 8.46
CA GLN A 220 2.01 14.14 9.47
C GLN A 220 1.35 15.50 9.25
N LEU A 221 2.15 16.56 9.03
CA LEU A 221 1.67 17.93 8.87
C LEU A 221 0.89 18.15 7.57
N LEU A 222 1.26 17.45 6.50
CA LEU A 222 0.60 17.58 5.21
C LEU A 222 -0.61 16.63 5.05
N GLY A 223 -0.71 15.56 5.85
CA GLY A 223 -1.77 14.55 5.74
C GLY A 223 -1.79 13.81 4.39
N THR A 224 -0.71 13.84 3.62
CA THR A 224 -0.58 13.22 2.29
C THR A 224 -0.47 11.70 2.38
N ARG A 225 -0.50 10.99 1.25
CA ARG A 225 -0.04 9.59 1.24
C ARG A 225 1.47 9.56 1.33
N ILE A 226 2.03 8.54 1.97
CA ILE A 226 3.51 8.45 2.10
C ILE A 226 4.22 8.47 0.75
N SER A 227 3.63 7.90 -0.30
CA SER A 227 4.17 8.01 -1.65
C SER A 227 4.30 9.44 -2.10
N ASP A 228 3.30 10.26 -1.80
CA ASP A 228 3.23 11.64 -2.26
C ASP A 228 4.19 12.52 -1.46
N THR A 229 4.37 12.25 -0.16
CA THR A 229 5.39 12.90 0.66
C THR A 229 6.81 12.59 0.18
N LEU A 230 7.12 11.29 -0.03
CA LEU A 230 8.47 10.87 -0.44
C LEU A 230 8.81 11.25 -1.89
N THR A 231 7.82 11.60 -2.70
CA THR A 231 8.02 12.09 -4.06
C THR A 231 7.80 13.59 -4.21
N LEU A 232 7.79 14.34 -3.11
CA LEU A 232 7.80 15.81 -3.18
C LEU A 232 9.01 16.29 -3.98
N LYS A 233 8.74 17.16 -4.93
CA LYS A 233 9.78 17.75 -5.78
C LYS A 233 10.41 18.95 -5.13
N THR A 234 11.64 19.26 -5.50
CA THR A 234 12.36 20.46 -5.02
C THR A 234 11.70 21.76 -5.47
N ASP A 235 10.92 21.75 -6.55
CA ASP A 235 10.13 22.88 -7.08
C ASP A 235 8.67 22.90 -6.58
N CYS A 236 8.35 22.24 -5.48
CA CYS A 236 6.97 22.08 -5.02
C CYS A 236 6.38 23.35 -4.36
N LEU A 237 7.19 24.33 -3.96
CA LEU A 237 6.75 25.54 -3.29
C LEU A 237 6.50 26.70 -4.27
N SER A 238 5.48 27.48 -3.99
CA SER A 238 5.21 28.78 -4.63
C SER A 238 4.68 29.78 -3.62
N ILE A 239 4.90 31.09 -3.88
CA ILE A 239 4.38 32.17 -3.05
C ILE A 239 3.38 32.95 -3.89
N ARG A 240 2.18 33.18 -3.34
CA ARG A 240 1.12 34.01 -3.95
C ARG A 240 0.45 34.81 -2.84
N GLU A 241 0.27 36.10 -3.06
CA GLU A 241 -0.37 36.99 -2.08
C GLU A 241 0.23 36.86 -0.66
N ASN A 242 1.55 36.82 -0.60
CA ASN A 242 2.31 36.63 0.65
C ASN A 242 1.98 35.35 1.45
N ARG A 243 1.52 34.29 0.77
CA ARG A 243 1.22 32.98 1.35
C ARG A 243 1.96 31.89 0.60
N TYR A 244 2.45 30.90 1.33
CA TYR A 244 3.05 29.71 0.75
C TYR A 244 2.00 28.71 0.28
N PHE A 245 2.22 28.17 -0.91
CA PHE A 245 1.45 27.07 -1.47
C PHE A 245 2.38 25.90 -1.78
N ILE A 246 1.92 24.68 -1.51
CA ILE A 246 2.61 23.48 -1.90
C ILE A 246 1.84 22.77 -3.02
N ARG A 247 2.56 22.44 -4.10
CA ARG A 247 2.07 21.60 -5.21
C ARG A 247 2.44 20.15 -4.93
N ILE A 248 1.42 19.28 -4.87
CA ILE A 248 1.57 17.86 -4.60
C ILE A 248 1.14 17.07 -5.82
N GLU A 249 2.08 16.41 -6.48
CA GLU A 249 1.82 15.49 -7.59
C GLU A 249 1.60 14.10 -7.02
N GLN A 250 0.34 13.68 -6.92
CA GLN A 250 0.02 12.37 -6.35
C GLN A 250 0.40 11.25 -7.29
N VAL A 251 1.12 10.25 -6.79
CA VAL A 251 1.54 9.08 -7.56
C VAL A 251 0.35 8.29 -8.15
N LYS A 252 -0.80 8.33 -7.49
CA LYS A 252 -1.96 7.50 -7.87
C LYS A 252 -3.13 8.27 -8.47
N SER A 253 -3.19 9.60 -8.38
CA SER A 253 -4.42 10.30 -8.73
C SER A 253 -4.23 11.62 -9.47
N ILE A 254 -4.15 12.72 -8.76
CA ILE A 254 -4.19 14.07 -9.32
C ILE A 254 -3.03 14.92 -8.77
N THR A 255 -2.73 15.98 -9.49
CA THR A 255 -1.93 17.09 -8.94
C THR A 255 -2.88 18.08 -8.30
N PHE A 256 -2.56 18.55 -7.11
CA PHE A 256 -3.32 19.59 -6.41
C PHE A 256 -2.38 20.50 -5.64
N GLU A 257 -2.88 21.69 -5.34
CA GLU A 257 -2.18 22.68 -4.53
C GLU A 257 -2.99 22.98 -3.28
N LYS A 258 -2.30 23.28 -2.19
CA LYS A 258 -2.90 23.81 -0.96
C LYS A 258 -2.01 24.85 -0.30
N ALA A 259 -2.63 25.81 0.39
CA ALA A 259 -1.91 26.74 1.25
C ALA A 259 -1.32 26.00 2.44
N ILE A 260 -0.15 26.43 2.87
CA ILE A 260 0.57 25.92 4.06
C ILE A 260 1.04 27.10 4.92
N SER A 261 1.29 26.83 6.19
CA SER A 261 1.87 27.84 7.08
C SER A 261 3.35 28.08 6.79
N ASP A 262 3.85 29.20 7.28
CA ASP A 262 5.26 29.58 7.12
C ASP A 262 6.19 28.55 7.76
N GLU A 263 5.83 27.97 8.90
CA GLU A 263 6.62 26.94 9.58
C GLU A 263 6.77 25.68 8.73
N ILE A 264 5.68 25.25 8.09
CA ILE A 264 5.72 24.09 7.17
C ILE A 264 6.58 24.42 5.95
N ALA A 265 6.43 25.63 5.39
CA ALA A 265 7.23 26.07 4.26
C ALA A 265 8.73 26.10 4.62
N GLN A 266 9.09 26.65 5.77
CA GLN A 266 10.47 26.68 6.27
C GLN A 266 11.05 25.27 6.48
N LEU A 267 10.24 24.33 6.99
CA LEU A 267 10.67 22.92 7.12
C LEU A 267 10.94 22.28 5.75
N ILE A 268 10.13 22.60 4.74
CA ILE A 268 10.33 22.14 3.36
C ILE A 268 11.60 22.75 2.77
N ILE A 269 11.80 24.07 2.91
CA ILE A 269 12.99 24.77 2.44
C ILE A 269 14.25 24.16 3.05
N LYS A 270 14.31 24.01 4.38
CA LYS A 270 15.43 23.35 5.06
C LYS A 270 15.67 21.92 4.56
N SER A 271 14.61 21.23 4.17
CA SER A 271 14.74 19.86 3.60
C SER A 271 15.31 19.87 2.19
N ILE A 272 14.98 20.89 1.40
CA ILE A 272 15.54 21.13 0.07
C ILE A 272 17.02 21.49 0.18
N ASP A 273 17.35 22.47 1.01
CA ASP A 273 18.72 22.95 1.24
C ASP A 273 19.65 21.82 1.68
N TYR A 274 19.19 21.00 2.64
CA TYR A 274 19.93 19.80 3.06
C TYR A 274 20.21 18.85 1.89
N THR A 275 19.22 18.64 1.04
CA THR A 275 19.37 17.71 -0.09
C THR A 275 20.29 18.28 -1.15
N GLU A 276 20.19 19.57 -1.45
CA GLU A 276 21.09 20.24 -2.40
C GLU A 276 22.53 20.30 -1.90
N GLU A 277 22.73 20.53 -0.61
CA GLU A 277 24.07 20.53 0.00
C GLU A 277 24.76 19.16 -0.06
N HIS A 278 24.00 18.06 0.21
CA HIS A 278 24.58 16.71 0.32
C HIS A 278 24.61 15.93 -1.00
N TYR A 279 23.70 16.22 -1.92
CA TYR A 279 23.49 15.43 -3.15
C TYR A 279 23.45 16.26 -4.43
N GLY A 280 23.57 17.59 -4.34
CA GLY A 280 23.42 18.51 -5.47
C GLY A 280 21.97 18.63 -5.93
N LYS A 281 21.76 19.15 -7.15
CA LYS A 281 20.43 19.33 -7.71
C LYS A 281 19.75 17.98 -7.99
N THR A 282 18.66 17.73 -7.31
CA THR A 282 17.86 16.52 -7.43
C THR A 282 16.42 16.84 -7.83
N LYS A 283 15.70 15.84 -8.31
CA LYS A 283 14.27 15.97 -8.62
C LYS A 283 13.39 15.95 -7.37
N TYR A 284 13.78 15.21 -6.36
CA TYR A 284 12.99 14.95 -5.15
C TYR A 284 13.70 15.52 -3.91
N ILE A 285 12.91 15.94 -2.93
CA ILE A 285 13.44 16.41 -1.64
C ILE A 285 14.05 15.26 -0.84
N PHE A 286 13.39 14.11 -0.82
CA PHE A 286 13.82 12.94 -0.05
C PHE A 286 14.40 11.89 -0.97
N VAL A 287 15.72 11.84 -1.06
CA VAL A 287 16.43 10.99 -2.02
C VAL A 287 17.14 9.82 -1.35
N LYS A 288 17.37 8.78 -2.11
CA LYS A 288 18.14 7.63 -1.67
C LYS A 288 19.63 7.96 -1.70
N LYS A 289 20.33 7.71 -0.60
CA LYS A 289 21.78 8.04 -0.45
C LYS A 289 22.65 7.43 -1.55
N GLU A 290 22.40 6.18 -1.91
CA GLU A 290 23.19 5.47 -2.92
C GLU A 290 22.78 5.77 -4.38
N ASP A 291 21.62 6.43 -4.57
CA ASP A 291 21.07 6.79 -5.89
C ASP A 291 20.16 8.02 -5.77
N PRO A 292 20.76 9.23 -5.74
CA PRO A 292 20.00 10.48 -5.53
C PRO A 292 18.99 10.83 -6.64
N LEU A 293 19.01 10.11 -7.76
CA LEU A 293 18.00 10.24 -8.82
C LEU A 293 16.66 9.61 -8.41
N ARG A 294 16.63 8.83 -7.35
CA ARG A 294 15.46 8.12 -6.85
C ARG A 294 15.06 8.59 -5.45
N PRO A 295 13.75 8.67 -5.18
CA PRO A 295 13.27 9.00 -3.85
C PRO A 295 13.54 7.87 -2.86
N PHE A 296 13.40 8.15 -1.56
CA PHE A 296 13.42 7.15 -0.51
C PHE A 296 12.48 6.00 -0.81
N GLN A 297 12.92 4.78 -0.53
CA GLN A 297 12.07 3.60 -0.63
C GLN A 297 11.25 3.45 0.65
N TYR A 298 9.95 3.22 0.48
CA TYR A 298 9.04 3.01 1.62
C TYR A 298 9.48 1.86 2.54
N SER A 299 9.99 0.76 1.96
CA SER A 299 10.48 -0.39 2.74
C SER A 299 11.65 -0.02 3.65
N MET A 300 12.55 0.84 3.20
CA MET A 300 13.68 1.33 4.00
C MET A 300 13.19 2.21 5.15
N LEU A 301 12.31 3.18 4.85
CA LEU A 301 11.73 4.05 5.87
C LEU A 301 10.97 3.23 6.92
N GLN A 302 10.09 2.31 6.50
CA GLN A 302 9.35 1.44 7.41
C GLN A 302 10.28 0.60 8.29
N HIS A 303 11.34 0.03 7.71
CA HIS A 303 12.33 -0.76 8.46
C HIS A 303 13.02 0.09 9.54
N ARG A 304 13.48 1.30 9.20
CA ARG A 304 14.14 2.21 10.15
C ARG A 304 13.21 2.60 11.31
N VAL A 305 11.96 2.96 11.00
CA VAL A 305 10.98 3.30 12.04
C VAL A 305 10.67 2.10 12.92
N MET A 306 10.49 0.91 12.35
CA MET A 306 10.25 -0.31 13.15
C MET A 306 11.46 -0.69 14.01
N GLN A 307 12.69 -0.45 13.55
CA GLN A 307 13.88 -0.62 14.38
C GLN A 307 13.88 0.36 15.58
N MET A 308 13.54 1.63 15.34
CA MET A 308 13.46 2.65 16.39
C MET A 308 12.38 2.29 17.42
N ILE A 309 11.17 1.90 16.96
CA ILE A 309 10.06 1.48 17.84
C ILE A 309 10.49 0.33 18.76
N ARG A 310 11.19 -0.67 18.22
CA ARG A 310 11.68 -1.81 19.01
C ARG A 310 12.78 -1.42 19.98
N LYS A 311 13.74 -0.63 19.52
CA LYS A 311 14.87 -0.19 20.34
C LYS A 311 14.40 0.58 21.58
N ASN A 312 13.36 1.41 21.41
CA ASN A 312 12.84 2.29 22.46
C ASN A 312 11.55 1.73 23.11
N ASP A 313 11.18 0.48 22.82
CA ASP A 313 10.00 -0.23 23.36
C ASP A 313 8.71 0.61 23.31
N ILE A 314 8.46 1.26 22.16
CA ILE A 314 7.27 2.12 22.00
C ILE A 314 6.04 1.24 21.89
N ARG A 315 5.13 1.35 22.85
CA ARG A 315 3.91 0.56 22.95
C ARG A 315 2.67 1.39 22.70
N ASP A 316 1.62 0.73 22.20
CA ASP A 316 0.29 1.32 22.04
C ASP A 316 -0.50 1.29 23.37
N GLU A 317 -1.75 1.77 23.33
CA GLU A 317 -2.65 1.85 24.48
C GLU A 317 -2.97 0.50 25.11
N ASN A 318 -2.82 -0.60 24.36
CA ASN A 318 -3.05 -1.96 24.83
C ASN A 318 -1.78 -2.62 25.42
N GLY A 319 -0.67 -1.87 25.48
CA GLY A 319 0.63 -2.39 25.90
C GLY A 319 1.34 -3.25 24.85
N GLU A 320 0.79 -3.37 23.65
CA GLU A 320 1.40 -4.08 22.54
C GLU A 320 2.45 -3.20 21.85
N LEU A 321 3.48 -3.84 21.27
CA LEU A 321 4.47 -3.10 20.48
C LEU A 321 3.78 -2.34 19.36
N LEU A 322 4.05 -1.04 19.25
CA LEU A 322 3.36 -0.15 18.30
C LEU A 322 3.47 -0.67 16.87
N ASN A 323 2.33 -0.95 16.26
CA ASN A 323 2.25 -1.32 14.86
C ASN A 323 2.24 -0.07 13.97
N PHE A 324 3.42 0.26 13.44
CA PHE A 324 3.61 1.45 12.64
C PHE A 324 2.94 1.35 11.27
N GLY A 325 2.08 2.33 10.96
CA GLY A 325 1.45 2.48 9.66
C GLY A 325 1.41 3.94 9.23
N THR A 326 2.06 4.29 8.13
CA THR A 326 2.06 5.68 7.61
C THR A 326 0.66 6.16 7.24
N HIS A 327 -0.22 5.25 6.82
CA HIS A 327 -1.61 5.63 6.51
C HIS A 327 -2.41 6.06 7.74
N THR A 328 -2.01 5.58 8.93
CA THR A 328 -2.61 5.96 10.21
C THR A 328 -2.42 7.46 10.50
N PHE A 329 -1.27 8.05 10.18
CA PHE A 329 -1.06 9.49 10.31
C PHE A 329 -2.03 10.32 9.45
N ARG A 330 -2.26 9.88 8.22
CA ARG A 330 -3.24 10.51 7.34
C ARG A 330 -4.67 10.37 7.89
N HIS A 331 -4.99 9.26 8.55
CA HIS A 331 -6.26 9.11 9.25
C HIS A 331 -6.36 10.06 10.44
N CYS A 332 -5.29 10.20 11.24
CA CYS A 332 -5.24 11.19 12.34
C CYS A 332 -5.43 12.61 11.81
N TYR A 333 -4.79 12.96 10.69
CA TYR A 333 -4.97 14.28 10.06
C TYR A 333 -6.44 14.49 9.62
N GLY A 334 -7.03 13.51 8.92
CA GLY A 334 -8.43 13.58 8.50
C GLY A 334 -9.42 13.64 9.69
N LYS A 335 -9.15 12.91 10.78
CA LYS A 335 -9.92 12.97 12.03
C LYS A 335 -9.87 14.39 12.62
N LYS A 336 -8.69 15.00 12.77
CA LYS A 336 -8.52 16.37 13.27
C LYS A 336 -9.30 17.39 12.44
N LEU A 337 -9.27 17.30 11.11
CA LEU A 337 -10.06 18.18 10.25
C LEU A 337 -11.57 18.03 10.49
N THR A 338 -12.03 16.80 10.76
CA THR A 338 -13.45 16.54 11.08
C THR A 338 -13.83 17.11 12.45
N GLU A 339 -12.96 16.99 13.46
CA GLU A 339 -13.13 17.57 14.80
C GLU A 339 -13.17 19.11 14.78
N MET A 340 -12.46 19.72 13.83
CA MET A 340 -12.50 21.16 13.56
C MET A 340 -13.72 21.60 12.75
N HIS A 341 -14.68 20.70 12.51
CA HIS A 341 -15.92 20.94 11.76
C HIS A 341 -15.73 21.46 10.33
N ILE A 342 -14.58 21.17 9.71
CA ILE A 342 -14.31 21.52 8.32
C ILE A 342 -15.26 20.73 7.41
N ASP A 343 -15.78 21.38 6.36
CA ASP A 343 -16.70 20.73 5.41
C ASP A 343 -16.04 19.61 4.60
N ASP A 344 -16.85 18.68 4.10
CA ASP A 344 -16.38 17.47 3.42
C ASP A 344 -15.62 17.77 2.12
N TRP A 345 -16.01 18.81 1.39
CA TRP A 345 -15.31 19.22 0.17
C TRP A 345 -13.95 19.77 0.48
N MET A 346 -13.84 20.58 1.53
CA MET A 346 -12.57 21.12 1.98
C MET A 346 -11.66 19.99 2.49
N ILE A 347 -12.17 19.05 3.28
CA ILE A 347 -11.42 17.87 3.72
C ILE A 347 -10.92 17.05 2.50
N ALA A 348 -11.80 16.80 1.53
CA ALA A 348 -11.43 16.08 0.31
C ALA A 348 -10.31 16.81 -0.44
N ARG A 349 -10.41 18.13 -0.58
CA ARG A 349 -9.41 18.97 -1.25
C ARG A 349 -8.08 18.99 -0.52
N LEU A 350 -8.07 19.17 0.80
CA LEU A 350 -6.85 19.18 1.63
C LEU A 350 -6.11 17.85 1.60
N LEU A 351 -6.86 16.74 1.49
CA LEU A 351 -6.31 15.39 1.38
C LEU A 351 -6.03 14.97 -0.07
N GLY A 352 -6.46 15.74 -1.07
CA GLY A 352 -6.35 15.37 -2.49
C GLY A 352 -7.16 14.10 -2.83
N HIS A 353 -8.40 14.02 -2.33
CA HIS A 353 -9.35 12.98 -2.72
C HIS A 353 -10.11 13.40 -3.98
N LYS A 354 -10.36 12.44 -4.89
CA LYS A 354 -11.18 12.69 -6.08
C LYS A 354 -12.68 12.72 -5.79
N THR A 355 -13.11 12.05 -4.71
CA THR A 355 -14.51 11.88 -4.34
C THR A 355 -14.68 12.05 -2.84
N LEU A 356 -15.89 12.39 -2.39
CA LEU A 356 -16.25 12.50 -0.99
C LEU A 356 -16.36 11.17 -0.25
N GLN A 357 -16.45 10.05 -0.97
CA GLN A 357 -16.67 8.74 -0.38
C GLN A 357 -15.63 8.39 0.70
N SER A 358 -14.36 8.81 0.49
CA SER A 358 -13.31 8.60 1.49
C SER A 358 -13.46 9.50 2.72
N VAL A 359 -14.12 10.66 2.59
CA VAL A 359 -14.34 11.61 3.69
C VAL A 359 -15.44 11.10 4.62
N HIS A 360 -16.48 10.46 4.09
CA HIS A 360 -17.54 9.87 4.90
C HIS A 360 -17.03 8.89 5.98
N HIS A 361 -15.90 8.26 5.74
CA HIS A 361 -15.29 7.41 6.77
C HIS A 361 -14.80 8.21 7.99
N TYR A 362 -14.24 9.41 7.79
CA TYR A 362 -13.83 10.28 8.88
C TYR A 362 -15.04 10.84 9.65
N ARG A 363 -16.11 11.21 8.94
CA ARG A 363 -17.38 11.69 9.55
C ARG A 363 -18.03 10.65 10.44
N LYS A 364 -18.10 9.40 10.00
CA LYS A 364 -18.65 8.30 10.82
C LYS A 364 -17.93 8.16 12.16
N ILE A 365 -16.64 8.42 12.19
CA ILE A 365 -15.84 8.35 13.41
C ILE A 365 -16.07 9.60 14.26
N GLY A 366 -16.06 10.79 13.66
CA GLY A 366 -16.38 12.03 14.35
C GLY A 366 -17.75 11.96 15.04
N ASN A 367 -18.77 11.46 14.33
CA ASN A 367 -20.09 11.27 14.90
C ASN A 367 -20.12 10.26 16.07
N LYS A 368 -19.32 9.19 16.00
CA LYS A 368 -19.22 8.23 17.12
C LYS A 368 -18.56 8.87 18.34
N ILE A 369 -17.46 9.60 18.14
CA ILE A 369 -16.76 10.32 19.21
C ILE A 369 -17.68 11.37 19.81
N MET A 370 -18.36 12.18 19.00
CA MET A 370 -19.34 13.14 19.50
C MET A 370 -20.47 12.47 20.28
N ALA A 371 -20.96 11.30 19.81
CA ALA A 371 -21.99 10.56 20.54
C ALA A 371 -21.47 10.04 21.89
N ASP A 372 -20.21 9.60 21.95
CA ASP A 372 -19.62 9.14 23.20
C ASP A 372 -19.31 10.31 24.14
N GLU A 373 -18.77 11.43 23.65
CA GLU A 373 -18.49 12.63 24.44
C GLU A 373 -19.76 13.33 24.95
N THR A 374 -20.84 13.30 24.15
CA THR A 374 -22.13 13.91 24.55
C THR A 374 -23.02 12.98 25.35
N ARG A 375 -22.61 11.72 25.62
CA ARG A 375 -23.42 10.75 26.37
C ARG A 375 -23.77 11.27 27.76
N ALA A 376 -22.80 11.75 28.51
CA ALA A 376 -23.00 12.29 29.86
C ALA A 376 -23.91 13.54 29.86
N VAL A 377 -23.85 14.35 28.80
CA VAL A 377 -24.74 15.51 28.62
C VAL A 377 -26.14 15.06 28.26
N ARG A 378 -26.30 14.06 27.38
CA ARG A 378 -27.60 13.49 27.04
C ARG A 378 -28.29 12.85 28.27
N GLU A 379 -27.55 12.04 29.03
CA GLU A 379 -28.03 11.41 30.26
C GLU A 379 -28.56 12.47 31.26
N LYS A 380 -27.87 13.62 31.40
CA LYS A 380 -28.34 14.74 32.21
C LYS A 380 -29.60 15.40 31.64
N ILE A 381 -29.64 15.61 30.31
CA ILE A 381 -30.81 16.16 29.63
C ILE A 381 -32.02 15.20 29.78
N ASP A 382 -31.80 13.90 29.59
CA ASP A 382 -32.83 12.88 29.74
C ASP A 382 -33.36 12.82 31.18
N MET A 383 -32.51 12.95 32.20
CA MET A 383 -32.95 13.06 33.60
C MET A 383 -33.79 14.31 33.82
N ILE A 384 -33.39 15.48 33.32
CA ILE A 384 -34.14 16.73 33.46
C ILE A 384 -35.50 16.61 32.72
N LEU A 385 -35.52 16.04 31.51
CA LEU A 385 -36.75 15.82 30.77
C LEU A 385 -37.69 14.83 31.47
N MET A 386 -37.12 13.75 32.03
CA MET A 386 -37.94 12.79 32.83
C MET A 386 -38.54 13.41 34.07
N ASP A 387 -37.82 14.29 34.77
CA ASP A 387 -38.37 15.02 35.92
C ASP A 387 -39.48 15.98 35.50
N VAL A 388 -39.31 16.72 34.39
CA VAL A 388 -40.36 17.59 33.83
C VAL A 388 -41.58 16.78 33.38
N VAL A 389 -41.39 15.61 32.75
CA VAL A 389 -42.49 14.73 32.34
C VAL A 389 -43.26 14.20 33.54
N LYS A 390 -42.57 13.82 34.65
CA LYS A 390 -43.21 13.39 35.90
C LYS A 390 -44.05 14.50 36.55
N GLU A 391 -43.64 15.78 36.44
CA GLU A 391 -44.42 16.92 36.90
C GLU A 391 -45.63 17.15 36.01
N TRP A 392 -45.59 16.79 34.72
CA TRP A 392 -46.73 16.91 33.79
C TRP A 392 -47.80 15.84 34.02
N ASP A 393 -47.44 14.62 34.39
CA ASP A 393 -48.41 13.55 34.73
C ASP A 393 -49.22 13.85 36.00
N GLY A 394 -48.87 14.90 36.73
CA GLY A 394 -49.63 15.40 37.89
C GLY A 394 -50.77 16.39 37.55
N TYR A 395 -50.95 16.81 36.32
CA TYR A 395 -52.07 17.61 35.86
C TYR A 395 -53.10 16.72 35.18
N GLU A 396 -53.99 16.10 35.98
CA GLU A 396 -55.28 15.59 35.48
C GLU A 396 -56.12 16.77 35.04
N ILE A 397 -56.56 16.75 33.78
CA ILE A 397 -57.61 17.63 33.23
C ILE A 397 -58.99 17.10 33.63
#